data_fb17fb60835cab445d7112e08b5dc169
#
_entry.id   fb17fb60835cab445d7112e08b5dc169
#
_cell.length_a   1.000
_cell.length_b   1.000
_cell.length_c   1.000
_cell.angle_alpha   90.00
_cell.angle_beta   90.00
_cell.angle_gamma   90.00
#
_symmetry.space_group_name_H-M   'P 1'
#
loop_
_entity.id
_entity.type
_entity.pdbx_description
1 polymer ?
#
loop_
_entity_poly.entity_id
_entity_poly.type
_entity_poly.pdbx_seq_one_letter_code
_entity_poly.pdbx_strand_id
1 'polypeptide(L)'
;MKNINYIIFLLVFISFYGKAQLALAKEDGTPINDGSVITYNSVDENLATLHYKIKNTSSSPVNVRSKVMNIINADGSNFQFCYQNTCLPFIILGAVYPGNSKPAINVPANSEVSGGYTMWNKDTGSGTFPMDYIIKYYLVDNFNNEYGTPVTFTYRYNPNATLGVHDMTKSKTSFAEINATRVKSVINITSKEDLSYVLYTADGRTAVAGNLKNGKNVIDVSHLQQGNYIVFLKNNRGEALSKKIVKE
;
A
#
# COMPACT_ATOMS: atom_id res chain seq x y z
N MET A 1 -2.89 62.52 31.23
CA MET A 1 -2.75 61.06 31.45
C MET A 1 -3.25 60.38 30.18
N LYS A 2 -2.33 59.81 29.38
CA LYS A 2 -2.63 59.16 28.09
C LYS A 2 -2.91 57.69 28.32
N ASN A 3 -4.13 57.24 28.01
CA ASN A 3 -4.46 55.81 28.03
C ASN A 3 -3.92 55.14 26.75
N ILE A 4 -2.97 54.25 26.92
CA ILE A 4 -2.42 53.42 25.88
C ILE A 4 -3.28 52.13 25.82
N ASN A 5 -4.12 52.01 24.79
CA ASN A 5 -4.85 50.76 24.48
C ASN A 5 -3.89 49.79 23.81
N TYR A 6 -3.52 48.75 24.53
CA TYR A 6 -2.81 47.59 23.94
C TYR A 6 -3.82 46.73 23.19
N ILE A 7 -3.78 46.78 21.84
CA ILE A 7 -4.45 45.84 20.99
C ILE A 7 -3.58 44.58 20.91
N ILE A 8 -3.95 43.56 21.66
CA ILE A 8 -3.33 42.21 21.55
C ILE A 8 -3.81 41.58 20.24
N PHE A 9 -2.92 41.54 19.25
CA PHE A 9 -3.14 40.82 17.99
C PHE A 9 -2.91 39.33 18.27
N LEU A 10 -4.01 38.60 18.55
CA LEU A 10 -3.97 37.16 18.72
C LEU A 10 -3.79 36.50 17.33
N LEU A 11 -2.53 36.20 16.98
CA LEU A 11 -2.15 35.41 15.81
C LEU A 11 -2.63 33.96 16.02
N VAL A 12 -3.82 33.66 15.56
CA VAL A 12 -4.31 32.28 15.48
C VAL A 12 -3.53 31.58 14.37
N PHE A 13 -2.51 30.81 14.73
CA PHE A 13 -1.88 29.86 13.84
C PHE A 13 -2.88 28.75 13.54
N ILE A 14 -3.66 28.90 12.46
CA ILE A 14 -4.45 27.82 11.90
C ILE A 14 -3.45 26.90 11.19
N SER A 15 -3.05 25.83 11.87
CA SER A 15 -2.29 24.74 11.26
C SER A 15 -3.21 24.09 10.20
N PHE A 16 -3.08 24.48 8.95
CA PHE A 16 -3.64 23.74 7.85
C PHE A 16 -2.90 22.40 7.78
N TYR A 17 -3.46 21.38 8.39
CA TYR A 17 -3.11 20.00 8.05
C TYR A 17 -3.54 19.79 6.59
N GLY A 18 -2.63 20.00 5.67
CA GLY A 18 -2.84 19.68 4.27
C GLY A 18 -3.06 18.18 4.15
N LYS A 19 -4.32 17.76 4.08
CA LYS A 19 -4.62 16.38 3.69
C LYS A 19 -4.13 16.22 2.26
N ALA A 20 -3.43 15.11 1.99
CA ALA A 20 -3.04 14.78 0.63
C ALA A 20 -4.29 14.80 -0.25
N GLN A 21 -4.32 15.67 -1.27
CA GLN A 21 -5.47 15.81 -2.16
C GLN A 21 -5.64 14.59 -3.06
N LEU A 22 -4.52 13.93 -3.39
CA LEU A 22 -4.44 12.75 -4.23
C LEU A 22 -4.21 11.51 -3.37
N ALA A 23 -5.02 10.48 -3.57
CA ALA A 23 -4.81 9.17 -3.01
C ALA A 23 -5.06 8.10 -4.07
N LEU A 24 -4.42 6.95 -3.92
CA LEU A 24 -4.65 5.77 -4.75
C LEU A 24 -5.14 4.62 -3.87
N ALA A 25 -5.96 3.75 -4.43
CA ALA A 25 -6.37 2.52 -3.77
C ALA A 25 -6.53 1.39 -4.80
N LYS A 26 -6.38 0.16 -4.39
CA LYS A 26 -6.82 -1.00 -5.18
C LYS A 26 -8.34 -0.99 -5.33
N GLU A 27 -8.86 -1.82 -6.23
CA GLU A 27 -10.31 -1.91 -6.45
C GLU A 27 -11.07 -2.34 -5.18
N ASP A 28 -10.48 -3.20 -4.36
CA ASP A 28 -11.01 -3.65 -3.07
C ASP A 28 -10.98 -2.57 -1.96
N GLY A 29 -10.46 -1.39 -2.26
CA GLY A 29 -10.34 -0.27 -1.33
C GLY A 29 -9.02 -0.23 -0.54
N THR A 30 -8.15 -1.23 -0.67
CA THR A 30 -6.83 -1.23 -0.02
C THR A 30 -6.01 -0.02 -0.48
N PRO A 31 -5.52 0.84 0.42
CA PRO A 31 -4.73 2.01 0.05
C PRO A 31 -3.42 1.62 -0.66
N ILE A 32 -3.06 2.38 -1.69
CA ILE A 32 -1.73 2.36 -2.33
C ILE A 32 -1.02 3.63 -1.87
N ASN A 33 -0.20 3.49 -0.83
CA ASN A 33 0.53 4.60 -0.24
C ASN A 33 1.79 4.93 -1.03
N ASP A 34 2.33 6.13 -0.82
CA ASP A 34 3.63 6.50 -1.36
C ASP A 34 4.71 5.53 -0.89
N GLY A 35 5.56 5.08 -1.83
CA GLY A 35 6.58 4.06 -1.59
C GLY A 35 6.08 2.61 -1.52
N SER A 36 4.77 2.35 -1.73
CA SER A 36 4.24 0.98 -1.73
C SER A 36 4.86 0.12 -2.83
N VAL A 37 5.10 -1.16 -2.54
CA VAL A 37 5.51 -2.18 -3.51
C VAL A 37 4.43 -3.24 -3.59
N ILE A 38 3.81 -3.38 -4.77
CA ILE A 38 2.77 -4.38 -5.04
C ILE A 38 3.42 -5.50 -5.85
N THR A 39 3.55 -6.67 -5.25
CA THR A 39 4.30 -7.79 -5.83
C THR A 39 3.35 -8.84 -6.39
N TYR A 40 3.65 -9.29 -7.61
CA TYR A 40 3.03 -10.42 -8.30
C TYR A 40 4.09 -11.47 -8.61
N ASN A 41 3.74 -12.75 -8.50
CA ASN A 41 4.63 -13.86 -8.85
C ASN A 41 4.19 -14.58 -10.14
N SER A 42 3.20 -14.05 -10.83
CA SER A 42 2.64 -14.57 -12.08
C SER A 42 2.61 -13.48 -13.14
N VAL A 43 2.54 -13.87 -14.41
CA VAL A 43 2.20 -13.03 -15.56
C VAL A 43 0.81 -13.33 -16.10
N ASP A 44 0.05 -14.23 -15.44
CA ASP A 44 -1.34 -14.50 -15.78
C ASP A 44 -2.19 -13.25 -15.52
N GLU A 45 -3.03 -12.87 -16.49
CA GLU A 45 -3.82 -11.65 -16.43
C GLU A 45 -4.74 -11.61 -15.21
N ASN A 46 -5.41 -12.72 -14.91
CA ASN A 46 -6.36 -12.78 -13.79
C ASN A 46 -5.69 -12.70 -12.42
N LEU A 47 -4.41 -13.12 -12.34
CA LEU A 47 -3.66 -13.17 -11.09
C LEU A 47 -2.74 -11.94 -10.86
N ALA A 48 -2.35 -11.26 -11.95
CA ALA A 48 -1.32 -10.23 -11.90
C ALA A 48 -1.79 -8.84 -12.37
N THR A 49 -3.06 -8.68 -12.76
CA THR A 49 -3.58 -7.35 -13.09
C THR A 49 -3.86 -6.57 -11.82
N LEU A 50 -3.17 -5.43 -11.67
CA LEU A 50 -3.50 -4.43 -10.67
C LEU A 50 -4.68 -3.60 -11.17
N HIS A 51 -5.84 -3.77 -10.57
CA HIS A 51 -6.98 -2.86 -10.70
C HIS A 51 -6.91 -1.80 -9.61
N TYR A 52 -7.01 -0.52 -9.98
CA TYR A 52 -6.86 0.57 -9.01
C TYR A 52 -7.79 1.75 -9.30
N LYS A 53 -7.91 2.62 -8.30
CA LYS A 53 -8.73 3.82 -8.30
C LYS A 53 -7.88 5.03 -8.00
N ILE A 54 -8.23 6.17 -8.58
CA ILE A 54 -7.63 7.46 -8.28
C ILE A 54 -8.66 8.26 -7.49
N LYS A 55 -8.30 8.71 -6.29
CA LYS A 55 -9.18 9.42 -5.36
C LYS A 55 -8.75 10.86 -5.18
N ASN A 56 -9.71 11.76 -5.21
CA ASN A 56 -9.55 13.14 -4.84
C ASN A 56 -10.24 13.37 -3.49
N THR A 57 -9.47 13.70 -2.46
CA THR A 57 -9.98 13.96 -1.11
C THR A 57 -10.18 15.45 -0.82
N SER A 58 -9.99 16.31 -1.82
CA SER A 58 -10.20 17.75 -1.71
C SER A 58 -11.62 18.16 -2.11
N SER A 59 -12.02 19.35 -1.70
CA SER A 59 -13.32 19.94 -2.01
C SER A 59 -13.43 20.57 -3.41
N SER A 60 -12.37 20.47 -4.22
CA SER A 60 -12.34 20.99 -5.60
C SER A 60 -11.89 19.87 -6.56
N PRO A 61 -12.35 19.90 -7.84
CA PRO A 61 -11.87 18.97 -8.85
C PRO A 61 -10.36 19.11 -9.04
N VAL A 62 -9.67 18.01 -9.34
CA VAL A 62 -8.24 18.00 -9.61
C VAL A 62 -7.93 17.30 -10.93
N ASN A 63 -6.82 17.69 -11.55
CA ASN A 63 -6.30 17.04 -12.74
C ASN A 63 -5.08 16.20 -12.37
N VAL A 64 -5.07 14.94 -12.82
CA VAL A 64 -4.05 13.94 -12.45
C VAL A 64 -3.32 13.45 -13.70
N ARG A 65 -2.01 13.28 -13.58
CA ARG A 65 -1.18 12.56 -14.54
C ARG A 65 -0.36 11.50 -13.84
N SER A 66 0.09 10.52 -14.61
CA SER A 66 1.08 9.55 -14.15
C SER A 66 2.37 9.67 -14.95
N LYS A 67 3.49 9.29 -14.34
CA LYS A 67 4.81 9.27 -14.99
C LYS A 67 5.53 7.98 -14.64
N VAL A 68 6.15 7.36 -15.64
CA VAL A 68 7.06 6.22 -15.43
C VAL A 68 8.38 6.76 -14.91
N MET A 69 8.67 6.53 -13.64
CA MET A 69 9.85 7.06 -12.98
C MET A 69 11.09 6.20 -13.18
N ASN A 70 10.90 4.86 -13.17
CA ASN A 70 11.96 3.92 -13.43
C ASN A 70 11.42 2.56 -13.88
N ILE A 71 12.25 1.81 -14.60
CA ILE A 71 12.00 0.42 -14.99
C ILE A 71 13.30 -0.33 -14.68
N ILE A 72 13.23 -1.41 -13.88
CA ILE A 72 14.39 -2.17 -13.41
C ILE A 72 14.24 -3.62 -13.87
N ASN A 73 15.29 -4.18 -14.46
CA ASN A 73 15.35 -5.55 -14.99
C ASN A 73 14.29 -5.87 -16.05
N ALA A 74 13.77 -4.82 -16.72
CA ALA A 74 12.81 -4.87 -17.80
C ALA A 74 12.99 -3.64 -18.71
N ASP A 75 12.31 -3.62 -19.85
CA ASP A 75 12.32 -2.47 -20.79
C ASP A 75 10.96 -1.79 -20.95
N GLY A 76 9.91 -2.37 -20.38
CA GLY A 76 8.54 -1.88 -20.44
C GLY A 76 7.76 -2.29 -21.70
N SER A 77 8.36 -3.00 -22.65
CA SER A 77 7.74 -3.39 -23.95
C SER A 77 6.52 -4.32 -23.79
N ASN A 78 6.47 -5.10 -22.72
CA ASN A 78 5.40 -6.03 -22.41
C ASN A 78 4.65 -5.67 -21.11
N PHE A 79 4.57 -4.38 -20.79
CA PHE A 79 3.81 -3.89 -19.63
C PHE A 79 2.57 -3.13 -20.09
N GLN A 80 1.40 -3.73 -19.94
CA GLN A 80 0.13 -3.08 -20.26
C GLN A 80 -0.22 -2.03 -19.22
N PHE A 81 -0.55 -0.84 -19.67
CA PHE A 81 -0.94 0.28 -18.83
C PHE A 81 -2.24 0.89 -19.36
N CYS A 82 -3.31 0.77 -18.59
CA CYS A 82 -4.61 1.34 -18.96
C CYS A 82 -4.96 2.51 -18.06
N TYR A 83 -5.52 3.56 -18.66
CA TYR A 83 -6.13 4.71 -18.00
C TYR A 83 -7.35 5.16 -18.78
N GLN A 84 -8.46 5.35 -18.09
CA GLN A 84 -9.75 5.66 -18.71
C GLN A 84 -10.10 4.61 -19.78
N ASN A 85 -10.35 5.04 -21.01
CA ASN A 85 -10.69 4.15 -22.15
C ASN A 85 -9.45 3.84 -23.04
N THR A 86 -8.24 4.11 -22.57
CA THR A 86 -7.01 3.90 -23.32
C THR A 86 -6.15 2.83 -22.65
N CYS A 87 -5.83 1.76 -23.38
CA CYS A 87 -4.87 0.75 -22.96
C CYS A 87 -3.64 0.80 -23.86
N LEU A 88 -2.48 0.99 -23.27
CA LEU A 88 -1.19 0.96 -23.96
C LEU A 88 -0.58 -0.43 -23.76
N PRO A 89 -0.06 -1.08 -24.80
CA PRO A 89 0.55 -2.40 -24.68
C PRO A 89 1.97 -2.37 -24.07
N PHE A 90 2.55 -1.18 -23.91
CA PHE A 90 3.88 -0.93 -23.37
C PHE A 90 3.96 0.41 -22.65
N ILE A 91 4.98 0.59 -21.82
CA ILE A 91 5.34 1.87 -21.20
C ILE A 91 6.79 2.23 -21.51
N ILE A 92 7.10 3.52 -21.45
CA ILE A 92 8.43 4.07 -21.75
C ILE A 92 8.92 4.82 -20.51
N LEU A 93 10.18 4.61 -20.13
CA LEU A 93 10.84 5.36 -19.06
C LEU A 93 10.73 6.88 -19.31
N GLY A 94 10.30 7.61 -18.29
CA GLY A 94 10.10 9.05 -18.33
C GLY A 94 8.81 9.53 -19.00
N ALA A 95 8.05 8.64 -19.65
CA ALA A 95 6.79 9.01 -20.30
C ALA A 95 5.72 9.40 -19.29
N VAL A 96 4.86 10.35 -19.71
CA VAL A 96 3.72 10.89 -18.94
C VAL A 96 2.42 10.42 -19.57
N TYR A 97 1.47 9.99 -18.72
CA TYR A 97 0.16 9.50 -19.17
C TYR A 97 -1.00 10.14 -18.37
N PRO A 98 -2.04 10.66 -19.02
CA PRO A 98 -2.10 11.03 -20.44
C PRO A 98 -0.94 11.98 -20.82
N GLY A 99 -0.45 11.92 -22.07
CA GLY A 99 0.60 12.83 -22.54
C GLY A 99 0.16 14.31 -22.46
N ASN A 100 1.11 15.25 -22.37
CA ASN A 100 0.81 16.67 -22.14
C ASN A 100 -0.06 17.32 -23.24
N SER A 101 -0.10 16.76 -24.44
CA SER A 101 -0.99 17.18 -25.52
C SER A 101 -2.45 16.71 -25.38
N LYS A 102 -2.73 15.85 -24.41
CA LYS A 102 -4.07 15.33 -24.10
C LYS A 102 -4.57 15.88 -22.77
N PRO A 103 -5.91 15.98 -22.57
CA PRO A 103 -6.45 16.34 -21.26
C PRO A 103 -5.93 15.39 -20.16
N ALA A 104 -5.62 15.96 -18.99
CA ALA A 104 -5.31 15.18 -17.81
C ALA A 104 -6.55 14.43 -17.31
N ILE A 105 -6.37 13.43 -16.45
CA ILE A 105 -7.45 12.70 -15.80
C ILE A 105 -8.12 13.67 -14.81
N ASN A 106 -9.36 14.06 -15.07
CA ASN A 106 -10.13 14.87 -14.13
C ASN A 106 -10.80 14.00 -13.08
N VAL A 107 -10.56 14.31 -11.80
CA VAL A 107 -11.18 13.64 -10.66
C VAL A 107 -12.04 14.66 -9.91
N PRO A 108 -13.37 14.51 -9.88
CA PRO A 108 -14.26 15.45 -9.19
C PRO A 108 -13.96 15.58 -7.70
N ALA A 109 -14.43 16.66 -7.08
CA ALA A 109 -14.25 16.90 -5.65
C ALA A 109 -14.81 15.76 -4.79
N ASN A 110 -14.08 15.35 -3.75
CA ASN A 110 -14.46 14.29 -2.81
C ASN A 110 -14.94 13.01 -3.50
N SER A 111 -14.30 12.63 -4.60
CA SER A 111 -14.72 11.54 -5.47
C SER A 111 -13.56 10.64 -5.85
N GLU A 112 -13.88 9.52 -6.49
CA GLU A 112 -12.89 8.63 -7.10
C GLU A 112 -13.28 8.33 -8.55
N VAL A 113 -12.27 8.03 -9.36
CA VAL A 113 -12.44 7.46 -10.69
C VAL A 113 -11.89 6.05 -10.69
N SER A 114 -12.69 5.12 -11.23
CA SER A 114 -12.40 3.69 -11.35
C SER A 114 -12.85 3.19 -12.71
N GLY A 115 -12.59 1.93 -13.01
CA GLY A 115 -12.89 1.37 -14.32
C GLY A 115 -11.89 1.84 -15.40
N GLY A 116 -11.24 0.89 -16.06
CA GLY A 116 -10.22 1.17 -17.08
C GLY A 116 -8.88 1.68 -16.51
N TYR A 117 -8.64 1.55 -15.20
CA TYR A 117 -7.35 1.82 -14.58
C TYR A 117 -6.72 0.50 -14.16
N THR A 118 -5.83 -0.01 -15.01
CA THR A 118 -5.15 -1.30 -14.76
C THR A 118 -3.68 -1.24 -15.16
N MET A 119 -2.89 -2.09 -14.50
CA MET A 119 -1.51 -2.38 -14.86
C MET A 119 -1.28 -3.87 -14.86
N TRP A 120 -0.59 -4.37 -15.87
CA TRP A 120 -0.31 -5.79 -16.00
C TRP A 120 1.02 -6.04 -16.72
N ASN A 121 1.92 -6.74 -16.05
CA ASN A 121 3.15 -7.21 -16.64
C ASN A 121 2.92 -8.54 -17.36
N LYS A 122 3.20 -8.59 -18.66
CA LYS A 122 3.15 -9.78 -19.51
C LYS A 122 4.52 -10.39 -19.77
N ASP A 123 5.58 -9.72 -19.29
CA ASP A 123 6.95 -10.15 -19.48
C ASP A 123 7.34 -11.18 -18.42
N THR A 124 7.76 -12.36 -18.87
CA THR A 124 8.32 -13.40 -17.98
C THR A 124 9.75 -13.12 -17.53
N GLY A 125 10.39 -12.10 -18.11
CA GLY A 125 11.74 -11.68 -17.80
C GLY A 125 12.84 -12.57 -18.40
N SER A 126 14.06 -12.06 -18.35
CA SER A 126 15.29 -12.72 -18.83
C SER A 126 16.02 -13.54 -17.76
N GLY A 127 15.42 -13.71 -16.57
CA GLY A 127 16.02 -14.41 -15.43
C GLY A 127 16.58 -13.50 -14.34
N THR A 128 16.62 -12.18 -14.56
CA THR A 128 17.02 -11.20 -13.53
C THR A 128 15.79 -10.63 -12.84
N PHE A 129 15.66 -10.89 -11.55
CA PHE A 129 14.48 -10.48 -10.76
C PHE A 129 14.89 -9.77 -9.46
N PRO A 130 13.99 -8.96 -8.86
CA PRO A 130 12.64 -8.60 -9.34
C PRO A 130 12.69 -7.65 -10.54
N MET A 131 11.61 -7.64 -11.35
CA MET A 131 11.34 -6.64 -12.35
C MET A 131 10.42 -5.58 -11.75
N ASP A 132 10.85 -4.31 -11.72
CA ASP A 132 10.13 -3.23 -11.08
C ASP A 132 9.72 -2.16 -12.10
N TYR A 133 8.46 -1.74 -12.01
CA TYR A 133 7.90 -0.62 -12.76
C TYR A 133 7.45 0.44 -11.75
N ILE A 134 8.17 1.54 -11.66
CA ILE A 134 7.95 2.61 -10.68
C ILE A 134 7.15 3.71 -11.31
N ILE A 135 5.92 3.90 -10.82
CA ILE A 135 4.93 4.83 -11.38
C ILE A 135 4.60 5.90 -10.34
N LYS A 136 4.69 7.16 -10.75
CA LYS A 136 4.32 8.33 -9.96
C LYS A 136 2.99 8.88 -10.47
N TYR A 137 2.05 9.13 -9.58
CA TYR A 137 0.83 9.91 -9.81
C TYR A 137 0.97 11.27 -9.16
N TYR A 138 0.57 12.33 -9.86
CA TYR A 138 0.72 13.69 -9.38
C TYR A 138 -0.38 14.61 -9.94
N LEU A 139 -0.64 15.69 -9.21
CA LEU A 139 -1.59 16.71 -9.61
C LEU A 139 -0.94 17.70 -10.57
N VAL A 140 -1.72 18.20 -11.53
CA VAL A 140 -1.28 19.23 -12.46
C VAL A 140 -2.29 20.38 -12.52
N ASP A 141 -1.77 21.60 -12.64
CA ASP A 141 -2.58 22.78 -12.95
C ASP A 141 -2.95 22.86 -14.44
N ASN A 142 -3.65 23.91 -14.84
CA ASN A 142 -4.07 24.12 -16.22
C ASN A 142 -2.90 24.36 -17.20
N PHE A 143 -1.70 24.60 -16.69
CA PHE A 143 -0.47 24.78 -17.46
C PHE A 143 0.41 23.53 -17.45
N ASN A 144 -0.06 22.42 -16.86
CA ASN A 144 0.66 21.17 -16.62
C ASN A 144 1.82 21.28 -15.62
N ASN A 145 1.84 22.32 -14.77
CA ASN A 145 2.79 22.36 -13.66
C ASN A 145 2.33 21.41 -12.56
N GLU A 146 3.28 20.62 -12.03
CA GLU A 146 3.02 19.71 -10.91
C GLU A 146 2.82 20.51 -9.61
N TYR A 147 1.85 20.09 -8.79
CA TYR A 147 1.63 20.63 -7.45
C TYR A 147 1.14 19.56 -6.47
N GLY A 148 1.08 19.91 -5.19
CA GLY A 148 0.61 19.00 -4.13
C GLY A 148 1.59 17.86 -3.83
N THR A 149 1.10 16.84 -3.13
CA THR A 149 1.91 15.67 -2.76
C THR A 149 1.63 14.53 -3.74
N PRO A 150 2.64 14.06 -4.49
CA PRO A 150 2.48 12.91 -5.38
C PRO A 150 2.38 11.59 -4.59
N VAL A 151 1.91 10.56 -5.28
CA VAL A 151 1.96 9.17 -4.81
C VAL A 151 2.77 8.36 -5.81
N THR A 152 3.87 7.77 -5.35
CA THR A 152 4.74 6.90 -6.15
C THR A 152 4.67 5.49 -5.60
N PHE A 153 4.47 4.51 -6.45
CA PHE A 153 4.48 3.11 -6.04
C PHE A 153 5.18 2.24 -7.09
N THR A 154 5.49 1.01 -6.70
CA THR A 154 6.15 0.02 -7.55
C THR A 154 5.19 -1.13 -7.82
N TYR A 155 4.92 -1.40 -9.10
CA TYR A 155 4.44 -2.70 -9.55
C TYR A 155 5.66 -3.60 -9.71
N ARG A 156 5.72 -4.70 -8.95
CA ARG A 156 6.83 -5.65 -8.96
C ARG A 156 6.39 -7.00 -9.49
N TYR A 157 7.11 -7.53 -10.46
CA TYR A 157 7.03 -8.94 -10.82
C TYR A 157 8.25 -9.69 -10.28
N ASN A 158 7.99 -10.73 -9.49
CA ASN A 158 9.03 -11.63 -9.00
C ASN A 158 8.48 -13.06 -8.93
N PRO A 159 8.83 -13.94 -9.89
CA PRO A 159 8.33 -15.32 -9.94
C PRO A 159 8.76 -16.15 -8.71
N ASN A 160 9.83 -15.72 -8.03
CA ASN A 160 10.34 -16.37 -6.83
C ASN A 160 9.71 -15.80 -5.54
N ALA A 161 8.83 -14.79 -5.64
CA ALA A 161 8.13 -14.29 -4.48
C ALA A 161 7.14 -15.35 -4.01
N THR A 162 7.34 -15.86 -2.80
CA THR A 162 6.28 -16.56 -2.11
C THR A 162 5.20 -15.55 -1.80
N LEU A 163 4.02 -15.66 -2.44
CA LEU A 163 2.81 -14.95 -2.04
C LEU A 163 2.34 -15.57 -0.72
N GLY A 164 3.14 -15.42 0.32
CA GLY A 164 2.69 -15.57 1.68
C GLY A 164 1.92 -14.30 2.05
N VAL A 165 0.97 -14.39 2.97
CA VAL A 165 0.41 -13.24 3.67
C VAL A 165 1.53 -12.23 3.86
N HIS A 166 1.41 -11.07 3.21
CA HIS A 166 2.47 -10.08 3.24
C HIS A 166 2.84 -9.84 4.70
N ASP A 167 4.08 -10.16 5.07
CA ASP A 167 4.71 -9.52 6.20
C ASP A 167 4.62 -8.01 5.94
N MET A 168 3.62 -7.36 6.51
CA MET A 168 3.52 -5.89 6.53
C MET A 168 4.58 -5.32 7.46
N THR A 169 5.80 -5.87 7.37
CA THR A 169 6.92 -5.56 8.23
C THR A 169 8.10 -5.05 7.43
N LYS A 170 7.97 -3.80 6.98
CA LYS A 170 9.10 -2.86 7.05
C LYS A 170 8.58 -1.43 7.20
N SER A 171 7.60 -1.21 8.03
CA SER A 171 7.53 0.04 8.78
C SER A 171 8.64 -0.01 9.83
N LYS A 172 9.44 1.02 9.94
CA LYS A 172 10.61 1.14 10.83
C LYS A 172 10.34 1.02 12.34
N THR A 173 9.13 0.61 12.74
CA THR A 173 8.76 0.32 14.13
C THR A 173 7.71 -0.79 14.18
N SER A 174 8.16 -2.04 14.08
CA SER A 174 7.28 -3.17 14.42
C SER A 174 6.84 -3.02 15.89
N PHE A 175 5.51 -2.96 16.14
CA PHE A 175 4.94 -2.92 17.49
C PHE A 175 5.00 -4.29 18.19
N ALA A 176 5.29 -5.37 17.44
CA ALA A 176 5.50 -6.71 17.98
C ALA A 176 6.45 -7.54 17.11
N GLU A 177 7.10 -8.52 17.73
CA GLU A 177 7.95 -9.50 17.10
C GLU A 177 7.51 -10.91 17.50
N ILE A 178 7.36 -11.80 16.51
CA ILE A 178 7.06 -13.21 16.69
C ILE A 178 8.35 -13.98 16.42
N ASN A 179 8.95 -14.56 17.48
CA ASN A 179 10.32 -15.03 17.45
C ASN A 179 10.54 -16.36 16.68
N ALA A 180 9.46 -17.13 16.42
CA ALA A 180 9.57 -18.40 15.70
C ALA A 180 8.39 -18.62 14.76
N THR A 181 8.64 -19.28 13.64
CA THR A 181 7.63 -19.72 12.67
C THR A 181 7.31 -21.20 12.76
N ARG A 182 8.15 -21.99 13.45
CA ARG A 182 7.92 -23.40 13.78
C ARG A 182 7.84 -23.53 15.28
N VAL A 183 6.77 -24.13 15.80
CA VAL A 183 6.48 -24.20 17.23
C VAL A 183 5.92 -25.57 17.60
N LYS A 184 6.28 -26.06 18.80
CA LYS A 184 5.76 -27.33 19.36
C LYS A 184 4.63 -27.08 20.34
N SER A 185 4.84 -26.25 21.34
CA SER A 185 3.87 -26.05 22.43
C SER A 185 3.54 -24.59 22.67
N VAL A 186 4.44 -23.64 22.34
CA VAL A 186 4.25 -22.22 22.65
C VAL A 186 4.69 -21.32 21.51
N ILE A 187 4.03 -20.17 21.36
CA ILE A 187 4.45 -19.07 20.50
C ILE A 187 4.97 -17.95 21.40
N ASN A 188 6.25 -17.59 21.25
CA ASN A 188 6.84 -16.46 21.96
C ASN A 188 6.69 -15.19 21.15
N ILE A 189 6.12 -14.15 21.78
CA ILE A 189 5.88 -12.84 21.16
C ILE A 189 6.45 -11.76 22.07
N THR A 190 7.23 -10.85 21.52
CA THR A 190 7.66 -9.63 22.21
C THR A 190 6.85 -8.46 21.67
N SER A 191 6.14 -7.75 22.53
CA SER A 191 5.29 -6.62 22.17
C SER A 191 5.79 -5.33 22.83
N LYS A 192 5.63 -4.20 22.13
CA LYS A 192 5.96 -2.85 22.66
C LYS A 192 4.75 -2.14 23.26
N GLU A 193 3.57 -2.74 23.18
CA GLU A 193 2.29 -2.21 23.64
C GLU A 193 1.28 -3.36 23.85
N ASP A 194 0.13 -3.06 24.45
CA ASP A 194 -0.95 -4.03 24.62
C ASP A 194 -1.60 -4.35 23.27
N LEU A 195 -1.80 -5.65 22.99
CA LEU A 195 -2.34 -6.15 21.72
C LEU A 195 -3.48 -7.12 21.96
N SER A 196 -4.38 -7.21 21.00
CA SER A 196 -5.23 -8.40 20.83
C SER A 196 -4.57 -9.37 19.83
N TYR A 197 -4.81 -10.68 20.02
CA TYR A 197 -4.37 -11.68 19.07
C TYR A 197 -5.48 -12.67 18.72
N VAL A 198 -5.41 -13.18 17.50
CA VAL A 198 -6.21 -14.31 17.03
C VAL A 198 -5.31 -15.27 16.28
N LEU A 199 -5.44 -16.56 16.57
CA LEU A 199 -4.81 -17.63 15.83
C LEU A 199 -5.87 -18.28 14.94
N TYR A 200 -5.65 -18.25 13.64
CA TYR A 200 -6.53 -18.87 12.66
C TYR A 200 -5.94 -20.17 12.13
N THR A 201 -6.79 -21.17 11.90
CA THR A 201 -6.47 -22.35 11.11
C THR A 201 -6.34 -21.99 9.62
N ALA A 202 -5.78 -22.89 8.81
CA ALA A 202 -5.60 -22.65 7.37
C ALA A 202 -6.92 -22.44 6.60
N ASP A 203 -8.04 -22.96 7.13
CA ASP A 203 -9.40 -22.78 6.60
C ASP A 203 -10.11 -21.52 7.16
N GLY A 204 -9.40 -20.68 7.91
CA GLY A 204 -9.88 -19.38 8.40
C GLY A 204 -10.70 -19.42 9.69
N ARG A 205 -10.82 -20.57 10.35
CA ARG A 205 -11.50 -20.67 11.67
C ARG A 205 -10.60 -20.15 12.78
N THR A 206 -11.20 -19.53 13.79
CA THR A 206 -10.48 -19.13 15.00
C THR A 206 -10.13 -20.37 15.82
N ALA A 207 -8.83 -20.58 16.08
CA ALA A 207 -8.33 -21.62 16.95
C ALA A 207 -8.13 -21.13 18.39
N VAL A 208 -7.48 -19.97 18.58
CA VAL A 208 -7.22 -19.32 19.87
C VAL A 208 -7.33 -17.81 19.69
N ALA A 209 -7.83 -17.11 20.71
CA ALA A 209 -7.83 -15.65 20.74
C ALA A 209 -7.58 -15.16 22.18
N GLY A 210 -7.02 -13.95 22.31
CA GLY A 210 -6.76 -13.34 23.60
C GLY A 210 -6.07 -11.99 23.49
N ASN A 211 -5.49 -11.55 24.61
CA ASN A 211 -4.76 -10.30 24.72
C ASN A 211 -3.32 -10.54 25.17
N LEU A 212 -2.41 -9.73 24.69
CA LEU A 212 -1.00 -9.70 25.06
C LEU A 212 -0.72 -8.37 25.75
N LYS A 213 0.17 -8.39 26.73
CA LYS A 213 0.64 -7.19 27.42
C LYS A 213 1.94 -6.69 26.81
N ASN A 214 2.24 -5.41 27.02
CA ASN A 214 3.55 -4.89 26.69
C ASN A 214 4.65 -5.75 27.32
N GLY A 215 5.67 -6.14 26.53
CA GLY A 215 6.77 -7.00 26.95
C GLY A 215 6.74 -8.39 26.32
N LYS A 216 7.32 -9.37 27.02
CA LYS A 216 7.39 -10.78 26.57
C LYS A 216 6.11 -11.51 26.91
N ASN A 217 5.53 -12.18 25.92
CA ASN A 217 4.30 -12.95 26.03
C ASN A 217 4.49 -14.36 25.48
N VAL A 218 3.70 -15.28 25.99
CA VAL A 218 3.69 -16.69 25.57
C VAL A 218 2.25 -17.08 25.28
N ILE A 219 1.99 -17.60 24.09
CA ILE A 219 0.70 -18.21 23.72
C ILE A 219 0.87 -19.72 23.75
N ASP A 220 0.10 -20.41 24.62
CA ASP A 220 0.07 -21.87 24.67
C ASP A 220 -0.73 -22.40 23.46
N VAL A 221 -0.08 -23.23 22.66
CA VAL A 221 -0.65 -23.92 21.49
C VAL A 221 -0.46 -25.43 21.59
N SER A 222 -0.11 -25.96 22.77
CA SER A 222 0.15 -27.40 23.01
C SER A 222 -1.07 -28.25 22.66
N HIS A 223 -2.27 -27.72 22.90
CA HIS A 223 -3.55 -28.39 22.66
C HIS A 223 -3.99 -28.36 21.18
N LEU A 224 -3.30 -27.62 20.33
CA LEU A 224 -3.64 -27.52 18.89
C LEU A 224 -3.04 -28.69 18.10
N GLN A 225 -3.76 -29.12 17.08
CA GLN A 225 -3.27 -30.14 16.14
C GLN A 225 -2.08 -29.61 15.32
N GLN A 226 -1.23 -30.54 14.86
CA GLN A 226 -0.17 -30.21 13.92
C GLN A 226 -0.75 -29.62 12.63
N GLY A 227 -0.11 -28.58 12.12
CA GLY A 227 -0.60 -27.91 10.91
C GLY A 227 -0.16 -26.47 10.77
N ASN A 228 -0.73 -25.81 9.75
CA ASN A 228 -0.46 -24.41 9.45
C ASN A 228 -1.50 -23.53 10.17
N TYR A 229 -1.01 -22.48 10.81
CA TYR A 229 -1.83 -21.47 11.48
C TYR A 229 -1.36 -20.07 11.07
N ILE A 230 -2.24 -19.09 11.21
CA ILE A 230 -1.91 -17.67 11.02
C ILE A 230 -2.14 -16.95 12.35
N VAL A 231 -1.09 -16.41 12.94
CA VAL A 231 -1.20 -15.47 14.06
C VAL A 231 -1.51 -14.10 13.51
N PHE A 232 -2.57 -13.49 14.02
CA PHE A 232 -2.95 -12.11 13.72
C PHE A 232 -2.88 -11.31 15.01
N LEU A 233 -2.10 -10.22 15.01
CA LEU A 233 -1.94 -9.29 16.13
C LEU A 233 -2.53 -7.94 15.72
N LYS A 234 -3.21 -7.29 16.66
CA LYS A 234 -3.79 -5.95 16.42
C LYS A 234 -3.59 -5.07 17.65
N ASN A 235 -3.15 -3.81 17.44
CA ASN A 235 -3.05 -2.82 18.51
C ASN A 235 -4.31 -1.94 18.60
N ASN A 236 -4.36 -1.09 19.62
CA ASN A 236 -5.49 -0.20 19.89
C ASN A 236 -5.64 0.91 18.84
N ARG A 237 -4.62 1.15 18.01
CA ARG A 237 -4.66 2.10 16.89
C ARG A 237 -5.20 1.50 15.60
N GLY A 238 -5.51 0.19 15.61
CA GLY A 238 -5.99 -0.54 14.44
C GLY A 238 -4.89 -1.07 13.53
N GLU A 239 -3.60 -0.88 13.88
CA GLU A 239 -2.48 -1.48 13.14
C GLU A 239 -2.47 -2.99 13.39
N ALA A 240 -2.18 -3.77 12.34
CA ALA A 240 -2.21 -5.22 12.39
C ALA A 240 -0.91 -5.83 11.88
N LEU A 241 -0.55 -6.98 12.44
CA LEU A 241 0.57 -7.82 12.03
C LEU A 241 0.07 -9.26 11.93
N SER A 242 0.38 -9.96 10.85
CA SER A 242 0.09 -11.38 10.71
C SER A 242 1.35 -12.18 10.37
N LYS A 243 1.42 -13.41 10.87
CA LYS A 243 2.53 -14.32 10.59
C LYS A 243 2.06 -15.76 10.51
N LYS A 244 2.54 -16.50 9.51
CA LYS A 244 2.29 -17.94 9.40
C LYS A 244 3.15 -18.68 10.43
N ILE A 245 2.51 -19.62 11.14
CA ILE A 245 3.13 -20.53 12.11
C ILE A 245 2.87 -21.96 11.65
N VAL A 246 3.89 -22.79 11.76
CA VAL A 246 3.79 -24.25 11.59
C VAL A 246 3.86 -24.90 12.96
N LYS A 247 2.76 -25.53 13.37
CA LYS A 247 2.68 -26.36 14.60
C LYS A 247 3.20 -27.75 14.27
N GLU A 248 4.24 -28.17 14.95
CA GLU A 248 4.86 -29.50 14.89
C GLU A 248 4.38 -30.42 16.00
#